data_3952bab18af830b615403beebb8f9cbc
#
_entry.id   3952bab18af830b615403beebb8f9cbc
#
_cell.length_a   1.000
_cell.length_b   1.000
_cell.length_c   1.000
_cell.angle_alpha   90.00
_cell.angle_beta   90.00
_cell.angle_gamma   90.00
#
_symmetry.space_group_name_H-M   'P 1'
#
loop_
_entity.id
_entity.type
_entity.pdbx_description
1 polymer ?
#
loop_
_entity_poly.entity_id
_entity_poly.type
_entity_poly.pdbx_seq_one_letter_code
_entity_poly.pdbx_strand_id
1 'polypeptide(L)'
;MEFSSKLLEAAVNEMAQLPGIGKRTALRLVLHLLKQPKEQTVFLSNALTTFREEIKYCESCHTISDIALCEICSNVKRNHQLICVVEDVRDVMAIENTGQYRGIYHVLGGKISPMDGIGPSQLKINSLIEKVNSGKVEELIFALSSTMEGDTTNFYIYKQIKDSNIVTSTIARGIAVGDELEYADEVTLGRSILQRIPFESAFKNN
;
A
#
# COMPACT_ATOMS: atom_id res chain seq x y z
N MET A 1 -6.49 14.30 33.05
CA MET A 1 -6.85 15.67 32.62
C MET A 1 -8.33 15.79 32.91
N GLU A 2 -8.71 16.71 33.77
CA GLU A 2 -10.13 16.97 34.08
C GLU A 2 -10.67 17.99 33.06
N PHE A 3 -11.85 17.73 32.53
CA PHE A 3 -12.52 18.62 31.56
C PHE A 3 -13.70 19.32 32.24
N SER A 4 -13.82 20.61 32.05
CA SER A 4 -14.94 21.42 32.53
C SER A 4 -16.25 21.18 31.75
N SER A 5 -16.20 20.49 30.62
CA SER A 5 -17.34 20.21 29.75
C SER A 5 -17.31 18.74 29.27
N LYS A 6 -18.44 18.04 29.45
CA LYS A 6 -18.63 16.67 28.92
C LYS A 6 -18.58 16.62 27.39
N LEU A 7 -19.04 17.66 26.70
CA LEU A 7 -18.99 17.75 25.24
C LEU A 7 -17.54 17.87 24.76
N LEU A 8 -16.73 18.68 25.45
CA LEU A 8 -15.30 18.78 25.16
C LEU A 8 -14.58 17.46 25.39
N GLU A 9 -14.88 16.80 26.50
CA GLU A 9 -14.31 15.50 26.86
C GLU A 9 -14.62 14.43 25.81
N ALA A 10 -15.88 14.33 25.39
CA ALA A 10 -16.30 13.38 24.35
C ALA A 10 -15.54 13.59 23.03
N ALA A 11 -15.51 14.84 22.55
CA ALA A 11 -14.81 15.16 21.30
C ALA A 11 -13.28 14.87 21.38
N VAL A 12 -12.66 15.15 22.51
CA VAL A 12 -11.22 14.88 22.72
C VAL A 12 -10.98 13.35 22.78
N ASN A 13 -11.84 12.60 23.42
CA ASN A 13 -11.71 11.16 23.52
C ASN A 13 -11.85 10.47 22.15
N GLU A 14 -12.81 10.88 21.32
CA GLU A 14 -12.97 10.35 19.96
C GLU A 14 -11.76 10.67 19.07
N MET A 15 -11.29 11.92 19.09
CA MET A 15 -10.08 12.30 18.36
C MET A 15 -8.83 11.53 18.85
N ALA A 16 -8.76 11.21 20.12
CA ALA A 16 -7.61 10.49 20.69
C ALA A 16 -7.61 8.98 20.40
N GLN A 17 -8.69 8.44 19.82
CA GLN A 17 -8.72 7.05 19.33
C GLN A 17 -7.96 6.89 18.00
N LEU A 18 -7.72 7.99 17.27
CA LEU A 18 -6.99 7.94 16.01
C LEU A 18 -5.51 7.62 16.26
N PRO A 19 -4.91 6.72 15.46
CA PRO A 19 -3.50 6.35 15.61
C PRO A 19 -2.58 7.57 15.55
N GLY A 20 -1.63 7.66 16.49
CA GLY A 20 -0.69 8.77 16.58
C GLY A 20 -1.26 10.05 17.21
N ILE A 21 -2.53 10.09 17.59
CA ILE A 21 -3.14 11.25 18.24
C ILE A 21 -3.28 11.00 19.75
N GLY A 22 -2.38 11.59 20.54
CA GLY A 22 -2.50 11.60 21.99
C GLY A 22 -3.50 12.66 22.50
N LYS A 23 -3.96 12.51 23.75
CA LYS A 23 -4.96 13.41 24.37
C LYS A 23 -4.62 14.91 24.27
N ARG A 24 -3.33 15.28 24.35
CA ARG A 24 -2.90 16.69 24.22
C ARG A 24 -3.11 17.21 22.77
N THR A 25 -2.77 16.41 21.78
CA THR A 25 -2.99 16.73 20.37
C THR A 25 -4.49 16.79 20.07
N ALA A 26 -5.27 15.81 20.53
CA ALA A 26 -6.72 15.78 20.40
C ALA A 26 -7.37 17.05 20.96
N LEU A 27 -6.99 17.46 22.19
CA LEU A 27 -7.50 18.71 22.78
C LEU A 27 -7.17 19.91 21.91
N ARG A 28 -5.94 20.01 21.39
CA ARG A 28 -5.54 21.13 20.52
C ARG A 28 -6.37 21.17 19.23
N LEU A 29 -6.65 20.00 18.62
CA LEU A 29 -7.47 19.89 17.40
C LEU A 29 -8.92 20.30 17.68
N VAL A 30 -9.53 19.80 18.76
CA VAL A 30 -10.92 20.12 19.14
C VAL A 30 -11.06 21.62 19.45
N LEU A 31 -10.12 22.21 20.20
CA LEU A 31 -10.13 23.66 20.47
C LEU A 31 -9.88 24.50 19.21
N HIS A 32 -9.15 23.99 18.23
CA HIS A 32 -9.02 24.62 16.92
C HIS A 32 -10.36 24.64 16.19
N LEU A 33 -11.05 23.50 16.12
CA LEU A 33 -12.38 23.41 15.50
C LEU A 33 -13.40 24.34 16.18
N LEU A 34 -13.34 24.47 17.51
CA LEU A 34 -14.22 25.37 18.25
C LEU A 34 -14.06 26.84 17.84
N LYS A 35 -12.86 27.24 17.37
CA LYS A 35 -12.57 28.61 16.90
C LYS A 35 -12.97 28.85 15.44
N GLN A 36 -13.27 27.79 14.70
CA GLN A 36 -13.69 27.88 13.31
C GLN A 36 -15.22 28.08 13.21
N PRO A 37 -15.74 28.54 12.06
CA PRO A 37 -17.16 28.52 11.78
C PRO A 37 -17.74 27.10 11.96
N LYS A 38 -18.96 27.00 12.49
CA LYS A 38 -19.62 25.70 12.74
C LYS A 38 -19.70 24.84 11.48
N GLU A 39 -19.87 25.45 10.34
CA GLU A 39 -19.95 24.83 9.01
C GLU A 39 -18.70 24.01 8.69
N GLN A 40 -17.52 24.45 9.11
CA GLN A 40 -16.28 23.68 8.88
C GLN A 40 -16.26 22.35 9.64
N THR A 41 -16.79 22.33 10.86
CA THR A 41 -16.92 21.07 11.61
C THR A 41 -17.93 20.14 10.95
N VAL A 42 -19.04 20.68 10.43
CA VAL A 42 -20.04 19.93 9.67
C VAL A 42 -19.43 19.35 8.39
N PHE A 43 -18.69 20.14 7.62
CA PHE A 43 -18.01 19.66 6.41
C PHE A 43 -17.02 18.53 6.72
N LEU A 44 -16.21 18.69 7.76
CA LEU A 44 -15.26 17.65 8.17
C LEU A 44 -15.99 16.34 8.56
N SER A 45 -17.02 16.43 9.41
CA SER A 45 -17.77 15.26 9.85
C SER A 45 -18.47 14.57 8.68
N ASN A 46 -19.12 15.34 7.80
CA ASN A 46 -19.78 14.80 6.62
C ASN A 46 -18.77 14.13 5.67
N ALA A 47 -17.60 14.74 5.42
CA ALA A 47 -16.58 14.14 4.56
C ALA A 47 -16.10 12.79 5.10
N LEU A 48 -15.90 12.66 6.41
CA LEU A 48 -15.50 11.40 7.04
C LEU A 48 -16.62 10.35 6.98
N THR A 49 -17.87 10.76 7.22
CA THR A 49 -19.03 9.89 7.16
C THR A 49 -19.26 9.38 5.75
N THR A 50 -19.34 10.28 4.77
CA THR A 50 -19.51 9.94 3.35
C THR A 50 -18.39 9.02 2.87
N PHE A 51 -17.12 9.35 3.18
CA PHE A 51 -16.00 8.49 2.85
C PHE A 51 -16.20 7.06 3.40
N ARG A 52 -16.60 6.93 4.68
CA ARG A 52 -16.73 5.60 5.30
C ARG A 52 -17.92 4.80 4.77
N GLU A 53 -19.01 5.48 4.39
CA GLU A 53 -20.25 4.86 3.91
C GLU A 53 -20.19 4.50 2.42
N GLU A 54 -19.56 5.34 1.60
CA GLU A 54 -19.61 5.23 0.13
C GLU A 54 -18.38 4.59 -0.50
N ILE A 55 -17.22 4.61 0.21
CA ILE A 55 -15.99 4.04 -0.34
C ILE A 55 -16.14 2.54 -0.63
N LYS A 56 -15.67 2.14 -1.80
CA LYS A 56 -15.67 0.76 -2.29
C LYS A 56 -14.25 0.25 -2.47
N TYR A 57 -14.16 -1.02 -2.73
CA TYR A 57 -12.92 -1.65 -3.19
C TYR A 57 -13.10 -2.06 -4.65
N CYS A 58 -12.11 -1.75 -5.47
CA CYS A 58 -12.10 -2.15 -6.87
C CYS A 58 -12.23 -3.68 -6.98
N GLU A 59 -13.20 -4.15 -7.74
CA GLU A 59 -13.47 -5.59 -7.92
C GLU A 59 -12.29 -6.32 -8.59
N SER A 60 -11.48 -5.58 -9.38
CA SER A 60 -10.31 -6.14 -10.02
C SER A 60 -9.06 -6.09 -9.14
N CYS A 61 -8.60 -4.95 -8.68
CA CYS A 61 -7.30 -4.83 -8.02
C CYS A 61 -7.36 -4.70 -6.50
N HIS A 62 -8.55 -4.59 -5.92
CA HIS A 62 -8.82 -4.44 -4.48
C HIS A 62 -8.28 -3.13 -3.86
N THR A 63 -7.84 -2.14 -4.66
CA THR A 63 -7.58 -0.79 -4.15
C THR A 63 -8.89 -0.09 -3.80
N ILE A 64 -8.81 0.98 -3.02
CA ILE A 64 -9.98 1.84 -2.75
C ILE A 64 -10.45 2.51 -4.04
N SER A 65 -11.77 2.68 -4.17
CA SER A 65 -12.41 3.25 -5.37
C SER A 65 -13.79 3.78 -5.02
N ASP A 66 -14.25 4.77 -5.74
CA ASP A 66 -15.63 5.29 -5.63
C ASP A 66 -16.63 4.43 -6.43
N ILE A 67 -16.13 3.66 -7.39
CA ILE A 67 -16.92 2.81 -8.30
C ILE A 67 -16.37 1.37 -8.34
N ALA A 68 -17.08 0.48 -9.01
CA ALA A 68 -16.75 -0.95 -9.09
C ALA A 68 -15.33 -1.22 -9.65
N LEU A 69 -14.89 -0.46 -10.65
CA LEU A 69 -13.54 -0.54 -11.20
C LEU A 69 -12.83 0.81 -11.02
N CYS A 70 -11.67 0.81 -10.37
CA CYS A 70 -10.88 2.04 -10.19
C CYS A 70 -10.36 2.59 -11.53
N GLU A 71 -9.94 3.86 -11.52
CA GLU A 71 -9.42 4.54 -12.70
C GLU A 71 -8.24 3.82 -13.36
N ILE A 72 -7.40 3.13 -12.59
CA ILE A 72 -6.28 2.35 -13.12
C ILE A 72 -6.77 1.12 -13.88
N CYS A 73 -7.70 0.36 -13.28
CA CYS A 73 -8.21 -0.87 -13.88
C CYS A 73 -9.16 -0.62 -15.07
N SER A 74 -9.83 0.52 -15.13
CA SER A 74 -10.69 0.90 -16.25
C SER A 74 -9.93 1.56 -17.41
N ASN A 75 -8.68 1.96 -17.20
CA ASN A 75 -7.90 2.68 -18.20
C ASN A 75 -7.33 1.73 -19.26
N VAL A 76 -7.83 1.85 -20.47
CA VAL A 76 -7.39 1.05 -21.64
C VAL A 76 -5.95 1.31 -22.09
N LYS A 77 -5.31 2.40 -21.62
CA LYS A 77 -3.91 2.71 -21.91
C LYS A 77 -2.93 1.96 -20.99
N ARG A 78 -3.44 1.31 -19.96
CA ARG A 78 -2.62 0.49 -19.03
C ARG A 78 -2.37 -0.90 -19.63
N ASN A 79 -1.20 -1.44 -19.34
CA ASN A 79 -0.92 -2.84 -19.69
C ASN A 79 -1.55 -3.77 -18.65
N HIS A 80 -2.66 -4.40 -19.00
CA HIS A 80 -3.41 -5.30 -18.13
C HIS A 80 -2.75 -6.69 -17.98
N GLN A 81 -1.72 -6.98 -18.77
CA GLN A 81 -0.95 -8.22 -18.68
C GLN A 81 0.19 -8.13 -17.64
N LEU A 82 0.49 -6.91 -17.18
CA LEU A 82 1.51 -6.60 -16.19
C LEU A 82 0.86 -6.23 -14.86
N ILE A 83 1.06 -7.06 -13.83
CA ILE A 83 0.47 -6.86 -12.50
C ILE A 83 1.55 -6.60 -11.46
N CYS A 84 1.45 -5.48 -10.75
CA CYS A 84 2.25 -5.18 -9.57
C CYS A 84 1.50 -5.56 -8.30
N VAL A 85 2.04 -6.49 -7.52
CA VAL A 85 1.47 -6.96 -6.26
C VAL A 85 2.01 -6.13 -5.12
N VAL A 86 1.11 -5.52 -4.34
CA VAL A 86 1.43 -4.61 -3.25
C VAL A 86 0.67 -4.97 -1.97
N GLU A 87 1.13 -4.46 -0.82
CA GLU A 87 0.49 -4.71 0.48
C GLU A 87 -0.81 -3.93 0.61
N ASP A 88 -0.76 -2.61 0.35
CA ASP A 88 -1.92 -1.72 0.54
C ASP A 88 -1.98 -0.57 -0.49
N VAL A 89 -2.98 0.29 -0.32
CA VAL A 89 -3.22 1.42 -1.24
C VAL A 89 -2.10 2.47 -1.20
N ARG A 90 -1.37 2.60 -0.10
CA ARG A 90 -0.25 3.55 0.03
C ARG A 90 0.88 3.18 -0.93
N ASP A 91 1.11 1.88 -1.12
CA ASP A 91 2.11 1.39 -2.07
C ASP A 91 1.69 1.71 -3.51
N VAL A 92 0.39 1.53 -3.83
CA VAL A 92 -0.15 1.95 -5.14
C VAL A 92 0.13 3.43 -5.39
N MET A 93 -0.19 4.29 -4.42
CA MET A 93 0.04 5.73 -4.52
C MET A 93 1.53 6.06 -4.68
N ALA A 94 2.41 5.39 -3.93
CA ALA A 94 3.84 5.61 -4.01
C ALA A 94 4.41 5.26 -5.39
N ILE A 95 4.00 4.12 -5.96
CA ILE A 95 4.45 3.68 -7.29
C ILE A 95 3.86 4.58 -8.39
N GLU A 96 2.57 4.94 -8.32
CA GLU A 96 1.93 5.86 -9.28
C GLU A 96 2.61 7.23 -9.30
N ASN A 97 3.00 7.77 -8.15
CA ASN A 97 3.70 9.05 -8.06
C ASN A 97 5.05 9.06 -8.79
N THR A 98 5.65 7.91 -9.06
CA THR A 98 6.88 7.84 -9.88
C THR A 98 6.62 8.14 -11.35
N GLY A 99 5.40 7.91 -11.84
CA GLY A 99 5.03 8.02 -13.25
C GLY A 99 5.67 6.98 -14.18
N GLN A 100 6.44 6.02 -13.64
CA GLN A 100 7.21 5.05 -14.42
C GLN A 100 6.43 3.75 -14.71
N TYR A 101 5.47 3.39 -13.86
CA TYR A 101 4.73 2.15 -14.00
C TYR A 101 3.50 2.33 -14.89
N ARG A 102 3.26 1.39 -15.81
CA ARG A 102 2.15 1.42 -16.77
C ARG A 102 1.25 0.19 -16.73
N GLY A 103 1.49 -0.73 -15.82
CA GLY A 103 0.64 -1.89 -15.57
C GLY A 103 -0.55 -1.59 -14.66
N ILE A 104 -1.20 -2.65 -14.20
CA ILE A 104 -2.24 -2.60 -13.17
C ILE A 104 -1.71 -3.16 -11.86
N TYR A 105 -2.49 -3.03 -10.79
CA TYR A 105 -2.09 -3.48 -9.46
C TYR A 105 -2.93 -4.67 -8.97
N HIS A 106 -2.42 -5.30 -7.91
CA HIS A 106 -3.20 -6.20 -7.07
C HIS A 106 -2.83 -5.93 -5.61
N VAL A 107 -3.79 -5.40 -4.86
CA VAL A 107 -3.63 -5.06 -3.44
C VAL A 107 -4.02 -6.27 -2.60
N LEU A 108 -3.06 -6.81 -1.84
CA LEU A 108 -3.28 -7.99 -1.00
C LEU A 108 -4.12 -7.70 0.25
N GLY A 109 -4.06 -6.46 0.76
CA GLY A 109 -4.67 -6.05 2.03
C GLY A 109 -3.77 -6.33 3.24
N GLY A 110 -2.48 -6.63 3.01
CA GLY A 110 -1.48 -6.91 4.03
C GLY A 110 -0.46 -7.95 3.56
N LYS A 111 0.22 -8.56 4.52
CA LYS A 111 1.19 -9.63 4.33
C LYS A 111 0.95 -10.78 5.32
N ILE A 112 1.43 -11.97 5.00
CA ILE A 112 1.37 -13.12 5.91
C ILE A 112 2.22 -12.79 7.14
N SER A 113 1.58 -12.71 8.30
CA SER A 113 2.22 -12.44 9.58
C SER A 113 1.62 -13.34 10.66
N PRO A 114 2.24 -14.49 10.97
CA PRO A 114 1.76 -15.39 12.02
C PRO A 114 1.72 -14.72 13.39
N MET A 115 2.62 -13.78 13.66
CA MET A 115 2.66 -13.04 14.93
C MET A 115 1.44 -12.13 15.11
N ASP A 116 0.92 -11.57 14.01
CA ASP A 116 -0.28 -10.74 13.99
C ASP A 116 -1.55 -11.57 13.71
N GLY A 117 -1.43 -12.89 13.61
CA GLY A 117 -2.53 -13.79 13.29
C GLY A 117 -3.03 -13.70 11.86
N ILE A 118 -2.25 -13.11 10.94
CA ILE A 118 -2.65 -12.93 9.53
C ILE A 118 -2.15 -14.10 8.70
N GLY A 119 -3.07 -14.94 8.26
CA GLY A 119 -2.81 -16.06 7.34
C GLY A 119 -3.17 -15.73 5.88
N PRO A 120 -2.81 -16.63 4.94
CA PRO A 120 -3.07 -16.43 3.51
C PRO A 120 -4.56 -16.24 3.16
N SER A 121 -5.46 -16.85 3.90
CA SER A 121 -6.91 -16.77 3.67
C SER A 121 -7.52 -15.39 3.99
N GLN A 122 -6.83 -14.58 4.79
CA GLN A 122 -7.26 -13.23 5.13
C GLN A 122 -6.82 -12.19 4.08
N LEU A 123 -5.93 -12.60 3.17
CA LEU A 123 -5.39 -11.77 2.11
C LEU A 123 -6.05 -12.07 0.76
N LYS A 124 -5.98 -11.12 -0.18
CA LYS A 124 -6.54 -11.26 -1.54
C LYS A 124 -5.69 -12.14 -2.46
N ILE A 125 -5.02 -13.17 -1.91
CA ILE A 125 -4.11 -14.05 -2.67
C ILE A 125 -4.89 -14.93 -3.65
N ASN A 126 -6.03 -15.49 -3.25
CA ASN A 126 -6.80 -16.39 -4.11
C ASN A 126 -7.25 -15.70 -5.40
N SER A 127 -7.73 -14.45 -5.30
CA SER A 127 -8.15 -13.68 -6.49
C SER A 127 -6.97 -13.31 -7.40
N LEU A 128 -5.75 -13.19 -6.85
CA LEU A 128 -4.54 -13.04 -7.66
C LEU A 128 -4.23 -14.33 -8.44
N ILE A 129 -4.28 -15.48 -7.77
CA ILE A 129 -4.04 -16.79 -8.39
C ILE A 129 -5.06 -17.05 -9.51
N GLU A 130 -6.33 -16.73 -9.29
CA GLU A 130 -7.37 -16.84 -10.32
C GLU A 130 -7.06 -15.97 -11.55
N LYS A 131 -6.57 -14.74 -11.35
CA LYS A 131 -6.15 -13.89 -12.47
C LYS A 131 -4.98 -14.49 -13.24
N VAL A 132 -3.96 -14.98 -12.55
CA VAL A 132 -2.81 -15.63 -13.19
C VAL A 132 -3.28 -16.84 -14.01
N ASN A 133 -4.14 -17.69 -13.42
CA ASN A 133 -4.67 -18.87 -14.07
C ASN A 133 -5.61 -18.56 -15.26
N SER A 134 -6.11 -17.34 -15.37
CA SER A 134 -6.90 -16.94 -16.54
C SER A 134 -6.11 -16.87 -17.85
N GLY A 135 -4.77 -16.98 -17.79
CA GLY A 135 -3.86 -16.93 -18.92
C GLY A 135 -3.70 -15.56 -19.59
N LYS A 136 -4.18 -14.49 -18.93
CA LYS A 136 -4.10 -13.13 -19.45
C LYS A 136 -2.92 -12.33 -18.88
N VAL A 137 -2.24 -12.86 -17.88
CA VAL A 137 -1.10 -12.22 -17.19
C VAL A 137 0.19 -12.71 -17.83
N GLU A 138 1.07 -11.81 -18.19
CA GLU A 138 2.41 -12.13 -18.73
C GLU A 138 3.49 -11.97 -17.66
N GLU A 139 3.36 -10.96 -16.81
CA GLU A 139 4.33 -10.68 -15.74
C GLU A 139 3.64 -10.30 -14.44
N LEU A 140 4.18 -10.85 -13.33
CA LEU A 140 3.82 -10.50 -11.97
C LEU A 140 5.05 -9.89 -11.27
N ILE A 141 4.93 -8.62 -10.86
CA ILE A 141 5.98 -7.90 -10.13
C ILE A 141 5.65 -7.94 -8.64
N PHE A 142 6.52 -8.51 -7.81
CA PHE A 142 6.40 -8.46 -6.37
C PHE A 142 6.97 -7.15 -5.84
N ALA A 143 6.12 -6.30 -5.25
CA ALA A 143 6.46 -5.01 -4.66
C ALA A 143 6.05 -4.94 -3.18
N LEU A 144 6.19 -6.06 -2.46
CA LEU A 144 5.99 -6.11 -1.02
C LEU A 144 7.22 -5.59 -0.28
N SER A 145 7.03 -5.21 0.98
CA SER A 145 8.12 -4.75 1.84
C SER A 145 9.26 -5.77 1.92
N SER A 146 10.50 -5.29 2.01
CA SER A 146 11.71 -6.12 2.12
C SER A 146 11.90 -6.67 3.55
N THR A 147 10.82 -7.15 4.17
CA THR A 147 10.80 -7.80 5.48
C THR A 147 10.68 -9.30 5.34
N MET A 148 10.90 -10.05 6.43
CA MET A 148 10.74 -11.51 6.44
C MET A 148 9.30 -11.91 6.08
N GLU A 149 8.30 -11.16 6.55
CA GLU A 149 6.89 -11.40 6.24
C GLU A 149 6.58 -11.12 4.77
N GLY A 150 7.15 -10.04 4.19
CA GLY A 150 7.02 -9.72 2.78
C GLY A 150 7.64 -10.80 1.91
N ASP A 151 8.86 -11.23 2.22
CA ASP A 151 9.54 -12.31 1.50
C ASP A 151 8.79 -13.65 1.64
N THR A 152 8.25 -13.97 2.82
CA THR A 152 7.41 -15.15 3.05
C THR A 152 6.14 -15.10 2.20
N THR A 153 5.50 -13.94 2.12
CA THR A 153 4.28 -13.74 1.33
C THR A 153 4.57 -13.90 -0.16
N ASN A 154 5.66 -13.29 -0.66
CA ASN A 154 6.12 -13.44 -2.04
C ASN A 154 6.38 -14.91 -2.38
N PHE A 155 7.09 -15.62 -1.49
CA PHE A 155 7.39 -17.04 -1.71
C PHE A 155 6.14 -17.92 -1.68
N TYR A 156 5.19 -17.62 -0.79
CA TYR A 156 3.91 -18.32 -0.74
C TYR A 156 3.14 -18.17 -2.05
N ILE A 157 3.01 -16.93 -2.57
CA ILE A 157 2.34 -16.66 -3.84
C ILE A 157 3.08 -17.37 -4.99
N TYR A 158 4.41 -17.21 -5.06
CA TYR A 158 5.23 -17.84 -6.08
C TYR A 158 5.02 -19.36 -6.14
N LYS A 159 4.97 -20.04 -4.99
CA LYS A 159 4.69 -21.49 -4.93
C LYS A 159 3.36 -21.89 -5.57
N GLN A 160 2.34 -21.04 -5.46
CA GLN A 160 1.01 -21.31 -6.01
C GLN A 160 0.95 -21.11 -7.53
N ILE A 161 1.83 -20.27 -8.09
CA ILE A 161 1.82 -19.90 -9.51
C ILE A 161 3.04 -20.45 -10.29
N LYS A 162 3.94 -21.21 -9.66
CA LYS A 162 5.20 -21.66 -10.27
C LYS A 162 5.02 -22.48 -11.57
N ASP A 163 3.88 -23.16 -11.70
CA ASP A 163 3.57 -23.97 -12.86
C ASP A 163 2.82 -23.16 -13.96
N SER A 164 2.55 -21.88 -13.70
CA SER A 164 1.99 -20.95 -14.67
C SER A 164 3.12 -20.41 -15.56
N ASN A 165 2.86 -20.27 -16.84
CA ASN A 165 3.86 -19.79 -17.81
C ASN A 165 3.91 -18.25 -17.82
N ILE A 166 4.20 -17.63 -16.66
CA ILE A 166 4.34 -16.19 -16.51
C ILE A 166 5.72 -15.81 -15.97
N VAL A 167 6.17 -14.61 -16.30
CA VAL A 167 7.38 -14.04 -15.71
C VAL A 167 7.06 -13.54 -14.30
N THR A 168 7.92 -13.85 -13.35
CA THR A 168 7.84 -13.28 -11.99
C THR A 168 9.09 -12.47 -11.72
N SER A 169 8.91 -11.22 -11.30
CA SER A 169 9.98 -10.29 -10.95
C SER A 169 9.73 -9.65 -9.60
N THR A 170 10.72 -8.96 -9.07
CA THR A 170 10.61 -8.18 -7.84
C THR A 170 11.23 -6.81 -8.06
N ILE A 171 10.73 -5.80 -7.37
CA ILE A 171 11.35 -4.47 -7.41
C ILE A 171 12.80 -4.56 -6.94
N ALA A 172 13.68 -3.77 -7.56
CA ALA A 172 15.09 -3.73 -7.21
C ALA A 172 15.28 -3.32 -5.75
N ARG A 173 16.20 -3.99 -5.06
CA ARG A 173 16.59 -3.70 -3.69
C ARG A 173 18.03 -3.23 -3.68
N GLY A 174 18.28 -2.07 -3.08
CA GLY A 174 19.64 -1.52 -3.09
C GLY A 174 19.78 -0.22 -2.32
N ILE A 175 20.92 0.44 -2.51
CA ILE A 175 21.22 1.73 -1.92
C ILE A 175 20.34 2.80 -2.57
N ALA A 176 19.73 3.66 -1.76
CA ALA A 176 18.91 4.75 -2.26
C ALA A 176 19.76 5.80 -3.02
N VAL A 177 19.14 6.43 -4.01
CA VAL A 177 19.82 7.47 -4.80
C VAL A 177 20.11 8.68 -3.91
N GLY A 178 21.39 9.07 -3.83
CA GLY A 178 21.84 10.17 -3.00
C GLY A 178 22.35 9.78 -1.61
N ASP A 179 22.19 8.50 -1.22
CA ASP A 179 22.73 8.02 0.05
C ASP A 179 24.24 7.73 -0.06
N GLU A 180 24.95 7.95 1.03
CA GLU A 180 26.36 7.56 1.18
C GLU A 180 26.44 6.13 1.72
N LEU A 181 27.42 5.35 1.23
CA LEU A 181 27.56 3.93 1.59
C LEU A 181 27.76 3.69 3.09
N GLU A 182 28.36 4.65 3.80
CA GLU A 182 28.62 4.55 5.24
C GLU A 182 27.34 4.58 6.11
N TYR A 183 26.23 5.12 5.56
CA TYR A 183 24.94 5.15 6.26
C TYR A 183 24.01 4.00 5.87
N ALA A 184 24.39 3.20 4.88
CA ALA A 184 23.62 2.02 4.51
C ALA A 184 23.79 0.90 5.55
N ASP A 185 22.70 0.24 5.90
CA ASP A 185 22.80 -0.94 6.78
C ASP A 185 23.54 -2.09 6.08
N GLU A 186 24.19 -2.93 6.88
CA GLU A 186 25.07 -4.02 6.40
C GLU A 186 24.31 -5.02 5.51
N VAL A 187 23.02 -5.30 5.80
CA VAL A 187 22.22 -6.24 5.03
C VAL A 187 21.91 -5.67 3.65
N THR A 188 21.49 -4.42 3.58
CA THR A 188 21.21 -3.70 2.32
C THR A 188 22.47 -3.59 1.47
N LEU A 189 23.60 -3.20 2.08
CA LEU A 189 24.88 -3.09 1.38
C LEU A 189 25.34 -4.45 0.83
N GLY A 190 25.28 -5.49 1.66
CA GLY A 190 25.64 -6.86 1.27
C GLY A 190 24.77 -7.37 0.11
N ARG A 191 23.45 -7.18 0.16
CA ARG A 191 22.52 -7.55 -0.93
C ARG A 191 22.81 -6.78 -2.21
N SER A 192 23.10 -5.47 -2.12
CA SER A 192 23.43 -4.62 -3.28
C SER A 192 24.68 -5.10 -4.00
N ILE A 193 25.70 -5.55 -3.26
CA ILE A 193 26.94 -6.13 -3.84
C ILE A 193 26.65 -7.47 -4.52
N LEU A 194 25.85 -8.34 -3.89
CA LEU A 194 25.49 -9.64 -4.47
C LEU A 194 24.64 -9.50 -5.73
N GLN A 195 23.71 -8.55 -5.76
CA GLN A 195 22.76 -8.30 -6.86
C GLN A 195 23.24 -7.20 -7.82
N ARG A 196 24.52 -6.83 -7.77
CA ARG A 196 25.09 -5.80 -8.65
C ARG A 196 24.81 -6.09 -10.11
N ILE A 197 24.49 -5.04 -10.86
CA ILE A 197 24.28 -5.11 -12.30
C ILE A 197 25.53 -4.63 -13.06
N PRO A 198 25.78 -5.07 -14.30
CA PRO A 198 26.83 -4.53 -15.15
C PRO A 198 26.67 -3.02 -15.33
N PHE A 199 27.79 -2.28 -15.25
CA PHE A 199 27.78 -0.81 -15.32
C PHE A 199 27.10 -0.28 -16.59
N GLU A 200 27.32 -0.94 -17.74
CA GLU A 200 26.69 -0.55 -19.00
C GLU A 200 25.17 -0.67 -18.99
N SER A 201 24.59 -1.62 -18.24
CA SER A 201 23.14 -1.79 -18.15
C SER A 201 22.47 -0.71 -17.30
N ALA A 202 23.21 -0.06 -16.40
CA ALA A 202 22.71 1.04 -15.59
C ALA A 202 22.35 2.30 -16.40
N PHE A 203 22.92 2.46 -17.61
CA PHE A 203 22.71 3.62 -18.49
C PHE A 203 21.77 3.35 -19.68
N LYS A 204 21.40 2.10 -19.93
CA LYS A 204 20.53 1.75 -21.06
C LYS A 204 19.04 1.97 -20.81
N ASN A 205 18.65 2.27 -19.57
CA ASN A 205 17.26 2.42 -19.13
C ASN A 205 16.89 3.87 -18.78
N ASN A 206 17.68 4.86 -19.23
CA ASN A 206 17.35 6.28 -19.12
C ASN A 206 16.83 6.84 -20.43
#